data_244828e90db3c38258661f9281735ccb
#
_entry.id   244828e90db3c38258661f9281735ccb
#
_cell.length_a   1.000
_cell.length_b   1.000
_cell.length_c   1.000
_cell.angle_alpha   90.00
_cell.angle_beta   90.00
_cell.angle_gamma   90.00
#
_symmetry.space_group_name_H-M   'P 1'
#
loop_
_entity.id
_entity.type
_entity.pdbx_description
1 polymer ?
#
loop_
_entity_poly.entity_id
_entity_poly.type
_entity_poly.pdbx_seq_one_letter_code
_entity_poly.pdbx_strand_id
1 'polypeptide(L)'
;MSVSIAQYRSMLGTYLAPQRARVALLAALLLASIALQLISPQVIRSFIDATQAGAPASTLLGAAALFLLLAVAQRAAGFGSLYVGEQIGWQATNALRADLTRHLLRLDMGFHKRRTPGELIERVGGDVGERGHFFSQFT
;
A
#
# COMPACT_ATOMS: atom_id res chain seq x y z
N MET A 1 -3.23 4.71 27.19
CA MET A 1 -3.88 3.38 27.00
C MET A 1 -3.06 2.64 25.97
N SER A 2 -2.30 1.63 26.38
CA SER A 2 -1.51 0.80 25.46
C SER A 2 -2.44 -0.23 24.79
N VAL A 3 -2.70 -0.05 23.51
CA VAL A 3 -3.46 -1.04 22.73
C VAL A 3 -2.60 -2.30 22.61
N SER A 4 -3.11 -3.44 23.05
CA SER A 4 -2.38 -4.72 22.97
C SER A 4 -2.18 -5.11 21.49
N ILE A 5 -0.99 -5.65 21.16
CA ILE A 5 -0.66 -6.17 19.82
C ILE A 5 -1.71 -7.18 19.34
N ALA A 6 -2.30 -7.96 20.26
CA ALA A 6 -3.36 -8.91 19.96
C ALA A 6 -4.65 -8.21 19.46
N GLN A 7 -5.00 -7.07 20.03
CA GLN A 7 -6.15 -6.27 19.57
C GLN A 7 -5.89 -5.65 18.20
N TYR A 8 -4.67 -5.18 17.95
CA TYR A 8 -4.27 -4.66 16.64
C TYR A 8 -4.36 -5.72 15.54
N ARG A 9 -3.87 -6.92 15.83
CA ARG A 9 -3.93 -8.06 14.90
C ARG A 9 -5.37 -8.52 14.63
N SER A 10 -6.24 -8.49 15.64
CA SER A 10 -7.67 -8.81 15.49
C SER A 10 -8.38 -7.77 14.61
N MET A 11 -8.14 -6.47 14.85
CA MET A 11 -8.71 -5.40 14.02
C MET A 11 -8.24 -5.50 12.56
N LEU A 12 -6.93 -5.65 12.33
CA LEU A 12 -6.38 -5.84 10.99
C LEU A 12 -7.01 -7.07 10.31
N GLY A 13 -7.14 -8.20 11.04
CA GLY A 13 -7.78 -9.41 10.53
C GLY A 13 -9.22 -9.16 10.08
N THR A 14 -9.99 -8.41 10.85
CA THR A 14 -11.42 -8.14 10.54
C THR A 14 -11.60 -7.28 9.30
N TYR A 15 -10.76 -6.25 9.11
CA TYR A 15 -10.91 -5.30 7.99
C TYR A 15 -10.13 -5.72 6.73
N LEU A 16 -9.06 -6.52 6.86
CA LEU A 16 -8.31 -7.05 5.71
C LEU A 16 -8.84 -8.41 5.22
N ALA A 17 -9.50 -9.21 6.08
CA ALA A 17 -10.02 -10.52 5.68
C ALA A 17 -10.92 -10.49 4.44
N PRO A 18 -11.87 -9.55 4.27
CA PRO A 18 -12.69 -9.47 3.08
C PRO A 18 -11.91 -9.11 1.81
N GLN A 19 -10.68 -8.60 1.96
CA GLN A 19 -9.82 -8.11 0.85
C GLN A 19 -8.58 -8.98 0.61
N ARG A 20 -8.60 -10.25 1.04
CA ARG A 20 -7.43 -11.16 0.96
C ARG A 20 -6.80 -11.22 -0.43
N ALA A 21 -7.62 -11.23 -1.48
CA ALA A 21 -7.13 -11.24 -2.87
C ALA A 21 -6.34 -9.97 -3.22
N ARG A 22 -6.81 -8.80 -2.78
CA ARG A 22 -6.10 -7.52 -3.01
C ARG A 22 -4.84 -7.42 -2.18
N VAL A 23 -4.85 -7.89 -0.94
CA VAL A 23 -3.66 -7.95 -0.08
C VAL A 23 -2.62 -8.90 -0.67
N ALA A 24 -3.04 -10.05 -1.20
CA ALA A 24 -2.15 -10.98 -1.90
C ALA A 24 -1.58 -10.37 -3.19
N LEU A 25 -2.41 -9.65 -3.97
CA LEU A 25 -1.98 -8.93 -5.16
C LEU A 25 -0.96 -7.84 -4.80
N LEU A 26 -1.21 -7.05 -3.77
CA LEU A 26 -0.27 -6.04 -3.27
C LEU A 26 1.06 -6.68 -2.88
N ALA A 27 1.04 -7.76 -2.11
CA ALA A 27 2.25 -8.48 -1.73
C ALA A 27 3.01 -9.01 -2.96
N ALA A 28 2.31 -9.56 -3.95
CA ALA A 28 2.91 -10.02 -5.20
C ALA A 28 3.56 -8.89 -6.00
N LEU A 29 2.89 -7.73 -6.12
CA LEU A 29 3.42 -6.55 -6.79
C LEU A 29 4.66 -5.99 -6.09
N LEU A 30 4.65 -5.94 -4.76
CA LEU A 30 5.81 -5.49 -3.97
C LEU A 30 6.99 -6.45 -4.14
N LEU A 31 6.76 -7.76 -4.05
CA LEU A 31 7.81 -8.75 -4.26
C LEU A 31 8.35 -8.70 -5.70
N ALA A 32 7.49 -8.53 -6.69
CA ALA A 32 7.91 -8.35 -8.08
C ALA A 32 8.76 -7.09 -8.26
N SER A 33 8.35 -5.97 -7.66
CA SER A 33 9.10 -4.72 -7.70
C SER A 33 10.49 -4.88 -7.09
N ILE A 34 10.60 -5.54 -5.93
CA ILE A 34 11.89 -5.81 -5.27
C ILE A 34 12.76 -6.74 -6.12
N ALA A 35 12.18 -7.80 -6.69
CA ALA A 35 12.91 -8.71 -7.56
C ALA A 35 13.47 -7.99 -8.81
N LEU A 36 12.68 -7.14 -9.45
CA LEU A 36 13.11 -6.33 -10.59
C LEU A 36 14.22 -5.34 -10.20
N GLN A 37 14.18 -4.75 -9.00
CA GLN A 37 15.23 -3.89 -8.49
C GLN A 37 16.56 -4.64 -8.31
N LEU A 38 16.52 -5.89 -7.87
CA LEU A 38 17.72 -6.70 -7.70
C LEU A 38 18.31 -7.19 -9.03
N ILE A 39 17.46 -7.39 -10.06
CA ILE A 39 17.89 -7.80 -11.39
C ILE A 39 18.52 -6.64 -12.17
N SER A 40 18.02 -5.43 -12.02
CA SER A 40 18.45 -4.25 -12.77
C SER A 40 19.98 -4.03 -12.76
N PRO A 41 20.67 -4.02 -11.59
CA PRO A 41 22.12 -3.85 -11.55
C PRO A 41 22.90 -4.99 -12.21
N GLN A 42 22.35 -6.21 -12.26
CA GLN A 42 22.98 -7.35 -12.95
C GLN A 42 22.98 -7.15 -14.47
N VAL A 43 21.91 -6.60 -15.02
CA VAL A 43 21.82 -6.26 -16.45
C VAL A 43 22.81 -5.16 -16.81
N ILE A 44 22.96 -4.13 -15.96
CA ILE A 44 23.96 -3.08 -16.16
C ILE A 44 25.37 -3.66 -16.13
N ARG A 45 25.66 -4.52 -15.17
CA ARG A 45 26.96 -5.20 -15.09
C ARG A 45 27.25 -6.01 -16.34
N SER A 46 26.31 -6.85 -16.79
CA SER A 46 26.50 -7.64 -18.00
C SER A 46 26.70 -6.78 -19.27
N PHE A 47 26.05 -5.62 -19.32
CA PHE A 47 26.25 -4.65 -20.40
C PHE A 47 27.67 -4.07 -20.39
N ILE A 48 28.19 -3.69 -19.22
CA ILE A 48 29.54 -3.16 -19.07
C ILE A 48 30.57 -4.23 -19.45
N ASP A 49 30.41 -5.45 -18.94
CA ASP A 49 31.32 -6.56 -19.23
C ASP A 49 31.33 -6.89 -20.74
N ALA A 50 30.16 -6.90 -21.39
CA ALA A 50 30.03 -7.10 -22.84
C ALA A 50 30.72 -5.98 -23.62
N THR A 51 30.62 -4.74 -23.19
CA THR A 51 31.27 -3.59 -23.84
C THR A 51 32.79 -3.70 -23.75
N GLN A 52 33.32 -4.08 -22.60
CA GLN A 52 34.76 -4.29 -22.40
C GLN A 52 35.31 -5.47 -23.20
N ALA A 53 34.49 -6.49 -23.40
CA ALA A 53 34.84 -7.65 -24.22
C ALA A 53 34.75 -7.39 -25.77
N GLY A 54 34.37 -6.18 -26.17
CA GLY A 54 34.22 -5.85 -27.59
C GLY A 54 33.04 -6.54 -28.28
N ALA A 55 31.96 -6.79 -27.53
CA ALA A 55 30.77 -7.46 -28.06
C ALA A 55 30.15 -6.66 -29.22
N PRO A 56 29.52 -7.35 -30.20
CA PRO A 56 28.89 -6.70 -31.34
C PRO A 56 27.72 -5.81 -30.90
N ALA A 57 27.45 -4.76 -31.67
CA ALA A 57 26.40 -3.77 -31.38
C ALA A 57 25.02 -4.41 -31.17
N SER A 58 24.70 -5.51 -31.81
CA SER A 58 23.44 -6.26 -31.61
C SER A 58 23.27 -6.79 -30.20
N THR A 59 24.34 -7.26 -29.57
CA THR A 59 24.33 -7.73 -28.17
C THR A 59 24.10 -6.55 -27.20
N LEU A 60 24.76 -5.43 -27.45
CA LEU A 60 24.62 -4.22 -26.66
C LEU A 60 23.20 -3.61 -26.75
N LEU A 61 22.64 -3.59 -27.97
CA LEU A 61 21.24 -3.17 -28.18
C LEU A 61 20.25 -4.09 -27.49
N GLY A 62 20.48 -5.41 -27.53
CA GLY A 62 19.66 -6.38 -26.82
C GLY A 62 19.67 -6.14 -25.29
N ALA A 63 20.83 -5.91 -24.70
CA ALA A 63 20.97 -5.62 -23.27
C ALA A 63 20.32 -4.29 -22.89
N ALA A 64 20.45 -3.24 -23.74
CA ALA A 64 19.80 -1.97 -23.54
C ALA A 64 18.27 -2.08 -23.63
N ALA A 65 17.75 -2.83 -24.59
CA ALA A 65 16.32 -3.08 -24.73
C ALA A 65 15.76 -3.86 -23.49
N LEU A 66 16.51 -4.88 -23.04
CA LEU A 66 16.15 -5.62 -21.82
C LEU A 66 16.11 -4.71 -20.60
N PHE A 67 17.12 -3.84 -20.43
CA PHE A 67 17.15 -2.88 -19.33
C PHE A 67 15.95 -1.94 -19.36
N LEU A 68 15.60 -1.40 -20.53
CA LEU A 68 14.44 -0.53 -20.69
C LEU A 68 13.14 -1.25 -20.35
N LEU A 69 12.99 -2.49 -20.80
CA LEU A 69 11.82 -3.32 -20.51
C LEU A 69 11.69 -3.60 -19.01
N LEU A 70 12.78 -3.93 -18.33
CA LEU A 70 12.81 -4.12 -16.88
C LEU A 70 12.46 -2.82 -16.13
N ALA A 71 12.97 -1.67 -16.61
CA ALA A 71 12.65 -0.37 -16.01
C ALA A 71 11.15 -0.04 -16.12
N VAL A 72 10.55 -0.28 -17.28
CA VAL A 72 9.11 -0.09 -17.49
C VAL A 72 8.30 -1.05 -16.62
N ALA A 73 8.67 -2.33 -16.57
CA ALA A 73 8.00 -3.32 -15.74
C ALA A 73 8.07 -2.97 -14.24
N GLN A 74 9.23 -2.49 -13.79
CA GLN A 74 9.41 -2.04 -12.40
C GLN A 74 8.51 -0.84 -12.07
N ARG A 75 8.43 0.15 -12.97
CA ARG A 75 7.53 1.30 -12.80
C ARG A 75 6.06 0.89 -12.78
N ALA A 76 5.67 0.00 -13.68
CA ALA A 76 4.30 -0.53 -13.73
C ALA A 76 3.95 -1.29 -12.43
N ALA A 77 4.85 -2.12 -11.91
CA ALA A 77 4.66 -2.82 -10.64
C ALA A 77 4.56 -1.84 -9.46
N GLY A 78 5.39 -0.79 -9.45
CA GLY A 78 5.35 0.28 -8.44
C GLY A 78 4.03 1.04 -8.44
N PHE A 79 3.57 1.50 -9.58
CA PHE A 79 2.26 2.17 -9.69
C PHE A 79 1.09 1.24 -9.34
N GLY A 80 1.17 -0.03 -9.77
CA GLY A 80 0.17 -1.04 -9.42
C GLY A 80 0.09 -1.27 -7.91
N SER A 81 1.23 -1.36 -7.21
CA SER A 81 1.27 -1.53 -5.76
C SER A 81 0.70 -0.31 -5.03
N LEU A 82 1.04 0.90 -5.46
CA LEU A 82 0.49 2.13 -4.90
C LEU A 82 -1.04 2.18 -5.06
N TYR A 83 -1.54 1.92 -6.26
CA TYR A 83 -2.98 1.94 -6.54
C TYR A 83 -3.76 0.92 -5.71
N VAL A 84 -3.27 -0.33 -5.64
CA VAL A 84 -3.91 -1.39 -4.83
C VAL A 84 -3.83 -1.07 -3.34
N GLY A 85 -2.69 -0.53 -2.87
CA GLY A 85 -2.50 -0.09 -1.49
C GLY A 85 -3.49 0.99 -1.08
N GLU A 86 -3.65 2.02 -1.90
CA GLU A 86 -4.65 3.08 -1.70
C GLU A 86 -6.07 2.54 -1.64
N GLN A 87 -6.45 1.64 -2.55
CA GLN A 87 -7.79 1.02 -2.52
C GLN A 87 -8.04 0.23 -1.23
N ILE A 88 -7.06 -0.53 -0.76
CA ILE A 88 -7.15 -1.27 0.51
C ILE A 88 -7.34 -0.29 1.67
N GLY A 89 -6.53 0.76 1.72
CA GLY A 89 -6.60 1.80 2.75
C GLY A 89 -7.97 2.48 2.79
N TRP A 90 -8.47 2.92 1.64
CA TRP A 90 -9.78 3.55 1.52
C TRP A 90 -10.92 2.65 1.98
N GLN A 91 -10.91 1.38 1.59
CA GLN A 91 -11.97 0.44 1.98
C GLN A 91 -11.92 0.13 3.47
N ALA A 92 -10.72 -0.09 4.04
CA ALA A 92 -10.56 -0.32 5.47
C ALA A 92 -11.01 0.90 6.29
N THR A 93 -10.63 2.10 5.87
CA THR A 93 -11.03 3.35 6.52
C THR A 93 -12.54 3.58 6.46
N ASN A 94 -13.15 3.35 5.30
CA ASN A 94 -14.61 3.51 5.15
C ASN A 94 -15.39 2.47 5.98
N ALA A 95 -14.92 1.22 6.03
CA ALA A 95 -15.52 0.20 6.87
C ALA A 95 -15.44 0.57 8.35
N LEU A 96 -14.27 1.04 8.81
CA LEU A 96 -14.09 1.51 10.18
C LEU A 96 -15.02 2.69 10.50
N ARG A 97 -15.13 3.68 9.60
CA ARG A 97 -16.06 4.81 9.78
C ARG A 97 -17.51 4.35 9.89
N ALA A 98 -17.92 3.42 9.05
CA ALA A 98 -19.28 2.86 9.08
C ALA A 98 -19.57 2.14 10.41
N ASP A 99 -18.61 1.36 10.92
CA ASP A 99 -18.76 0.66 12.19
C ASP A 99 -18.77 1.61 13.39
N LEU A 100 -17.92 2.64 13.38
CA LEU A 100 -17.93 3.69 14.41
C LEU A 100 -19.25 4.45 14.42
N THR A 101 -19.74 4.84 13.24
CA THR A 101 -21.04 5.54 13.12
C THR A 101 -22.18 4.67 13.62
N ARG A 102 -22.19 3.38 13.24
CA ARG A 102 -23.19 2.43 13.72
C ARG A 102 -23.14 2.24 15.23
N HIS A 103 -21.94 2.21 15.80
CA HIS A 103 -21.75 2.11 17.24
C HIS A 103 -22.28 3.36 17.94
N LEU A 104 -21.93 4.55 17.45
CA LEU A 104 -22.41 5.83 18.00
C LEU A 104 -23.93 5.94 17.98
N LEU A 105 -24.57 5.53 16.88
CA LEU A 105 -26.05 5.57 16.75
C LEU A 105 -26.76 4.59 17.72
N ARG A 106 -26.08 3.59 18.25
CA ARG A 106 -26.59 2.63 19.24
C ARG A 106 -26.38 3.08 20.69
N LEU A 107 -25.63 4.15 20.92
CA LEU A 107 -25.44 4.70 22.26
C LEU A 107 -26.71 5.39 22.74
N ASP A 108 -26.91 5.33 24.07
CA ASP A 108 -28.09 5.91 24.72
C ASP A 108 -28.20 7.43 24.50
N MET A 109 -29.44 7.93 24.47
CA MET A 109 -29.76 9.36 24.30
C MET A 109 -29.12 10.25 25.40
N GLY A 110 -28.81 9.69 26.55
CA GLY A 110 -28.06 10.37 27.61
C GLY A 110 -26.62 10.71 27.21
N PHE A 111 -26.01 9.93 26.36
CA PHE A 111 -24.67 10.20 25.77
C PHE A 111 -24.76 11.35 24.75
N HIS A 112 -25.75 11.32 23.85
CA HIS A 112 -25.96 12.35 22.82
C HIS A 112 -26.33 13.73 23.41
N LYS A 113 -26.97 13.80 24.59
CA LYS A 113 -27.22 15.05 25.28
C LYS A 113 -25.98 15.71 25.89
N ARG A 114 -24.93 14.94 26.17
CA ARG A 114 -23.68 15.43 26.80
C ARG A 114 -22.59 15.77 25.78
N ARG A 115 -22.76 15.44 24.52
CA ARG A 115 -21.81 15.67 23.45
C ARG A 115 -22.49 16.33 22.25
N THR A 116 -21.86 17.34 21.68
CA THR A 116 -22.41 17.99 20.48
C THR A 116 -22.27 17.08 19.28
N PRO A 117 -23.25 17.06 18.36
CA PRO A 117 -23.15 16.28 17.11
C PRO A 117 -21.87 16.60 16.32
N GLY A 118 -21.40 17.86 16.34
CA GLY A 118 -20.16 18.28 15.69
C GLY A 118 -18.91 17.57 16.25
N GLU A 119 -18.79 17.43 17.58
CA GLU A 119 -17.67 16.73 18.23
C GLU A 119 -17.63 15.24 17.82
N LEU A 120 -18.79 14.61 17.67
CA LEU A 120 -18.89 13.21 17.26
C LEU A 120 -18.51 13.01 15.78
N ILE A 121 -18.93 13.94 14.93
CA ILE A 121 -18.57 13.93 13.48
C ILE A 121 -17.07 14.16 13.31
N GLU A 122 -16.49 15.09 14.06
CA GLU A 122 -15.06 15.39 14.01
C GLU A 122 -14.21 14.19 14.46
N ARG A 123 -14.61 13.47 15.49
CA ARG A 123 -13.94 12.24 15.93
C ARG A 123 -14.03 11.10 14.92
N VAL A 124 -15.17 10.93 14.27
CA VAL A 124 -15.33 9.88 13.24
C VAL A 124 -14.66 10.27 11.92
N GLY A 125 -14.68 11.56 11.57
CA GLY A 125 -14.13 12.06 10.31
C GLY A 125 -12.66 12.50 10.38
N GLY A 126 -12.30 13.27 11.42
CA GLY A 126 -10.98 13.88 11.61
C GLY A 126 -9.91 12.88 12.03
N ASP A 127 -10.08 12.21 13.15
CA ASP A 127 -9.09 11.28 13.71
C ASP A 127 -8.79 10.09 12.79
N VAL A 128 -9.76 9.66 11.98
CA VAL A 128 -9.56 8.59 10.99
C VAL A 128 -8.86 9.11 9.74
N GLY A 129 -9.06 10.38 9.37
CA GLY A 129 -8.40 11.04 8.24
C GLY A 129 -6.92 11.31 8.48
N GLU A 130 -6.55 11.83 9.66
CA GLU A 130 -5.14 12.11 10.01
C GLU A 130 -4.27 10.84 10.04
N ARG A 131 -4.81 9.73 10.52
CA ARG A 131 -4.08 8.44 10.50
C ARG A 131 -3.88 7.87 9.10
N GLY A 132 -4.77 8.16 8.16
CA GLY A 132 -4.59 7.83 6.74
C GLY A 132 -3.40 8.58 6.11
N HIS A 133 -3.24 9.87 6.42
CA HIS A 133 -2.10 10.68 5.95
C HIS A 133 -0.77 10.26 6.58
N PHE A 134 -0.77 9.78 7.82
CA PHE A 134 0.46 9.31 8.47
C PHE A 134 1.08 8.10 7.75
N PHE A 135 0.26 7.21 7.21
CA PHE A 135 0.73 6.06 6.43
C PHE A 135 1.24 6.45 5.03
N SER A 136 0.73 7.53 4.43
CA SER A 136 1.18 7.98 3.10
C SER A 136 2.49 8.78 3.14
N GLN A 137 2.92 9.29 4.31
CA GLN A 137 4.18 10.03 4.44
C GLN A 137 5.42 9.13 4.63
N PHE A 138 5.24 7.83 4.85
CA PHE A 138 6.34 6.88 5.04
C PHE A 138 6.62 6.02 3.78
N THR A 139 5.99 6.34 2.64
CA THR A 139 6.27 5.70 1.34
C THR A 139 6.92 6.68 0.38
#